data_7735d5e3bdcf2f3f1d2799a342a8eee1
#
_entry.id   7735d5e3bdcf2f3f1d2799a342a8eee1
#
_cell.length_a   1.000
_cell.length_b   1.000
_cell.length_c   1.000
_cell.angle_alpha   90.00
_cell.angle_beta   90.00
_cell.angle_gamma   90.00
#
_symmetry.space_group_name_H-M   'P 1'
#
loop_
_entity.id
_entity.type
_entity.pdbx_description
1 polymer ?
#
loop_
_entity_poly.entity_id
_entity_poly.type
_entity_poly.pdbx_seq_one_letter_code
_entity_poly.pdbx_strand_id
1 'polypeptide(L)'
;MRLRNKLVVFCLVCLSCLRLSAQDGRNALLSLSPFERGVFCIKHFEELHGFKDAPYVGYGHQLQKGERFTAAMTERQADSLLRADLMKRLMMFKNYGKDALLLAVLSYNVGRAGCWDMVNTPKANCCGR
;
A
#
# COMPACT_ATOMS: atom_id res chain seq x y z
N MET A 1 -0.54 -16.92 48.13
CA MET A 1 -0.47 -15.46 47.81
C MET A 1 0.70 -15.06 46.92
N ARG A 2 1.87 -15.71 46.94
CA ARG A 2 3.05 -15.34 46.12
C ARG A 2 2.96 -15.71 44.61
N LEU A 3 2.25 -16.77 44.24
CA LEU A 3 2.19 -17.23 42.81
C LEU A 3 1.31 -16.31 41.94
N ARG A 4 0.19 -15.86 42.50
CA ARG A 4 -0.77 -14.96 41.84
C ARG A 4 -0.17 -13.59 41.50
N ASN A 5 0.67 -13.03 42.39
CA ASN A 5 1.37 -11.79 42.11
C ASN A 5 2.44 -11.91 41.05
N LYS A 6 3.14 -13.06 40.96
CA LYS A 6 4.11 -13.33 39.88
C LYS A 6 3.44 -13.43 38.49
N LEU A 7 2.26 -14.03 38.43
CA LEU A 7 1.50 -14.15 37.20
C LEU A 7 1.01 -12.80 36.69
N VAL A 8 0.51 -11.95 37.60
CA VAL A 8 0.07 -10.58 37.29
C VAL A 8 1.22 -9.71 36.79
N VAL A 9 2.38 -9.77 37.42
CA VAL A 9 3.58 -9.05 37.00
C VAL A 9 4.05 -9.52 35.65
N PHE A 10 4.05 -10.83 35.40
CA PHE A 10 4.44 -11.42 34.11
C PHE A 10 3.48 -10.96 32.98
N CYS A 11 2.16 -10.97 33.20
CA CYS A 11 1.18 -10.47 32.24
C CYS A 11 1.36 -8.96 31.97
N LEU A 12 1.64 -8.15 32.98
CA LEU A 12 1.88 -6.71 32.81
C LEU A 12 3.15 -6.44 31.99
N VAL A 13 4.22 -7.20 32.23
CA VAL A 13 5.47 -7.10 31.46
C VAL A 13 5.25 -7.53 30.01
N CYS A 14 4.54 -8.64 29.75
CA CYS A 14 4.21 -9.07 28.39
C CYS A 14 3.36 -8.03 27.65
N LEU A 15 2.34 -7.44 28.30
CA LEU A 15 1.52 -6.39 27.72
C LEU A 15 2.32 -5.12 27.39
N SER A 16 3.28 -4.75 28.24
CA SER A 16 4.16 -3.60 27.97
C SER A 16 5.12 -3.87 26.80
N CYS A 17 5.69 -5.07 26.71
CA CYS A 17 6.54 -5.48 25.57
C CYS A 17 5.78 -5.43 24.25
N LEU A 18 4.53 -5.93 24.21
CA LEU A 18 3.68 -5.87 23.00
C LEU A 18 3.39 -4.42 22.57
N ARG A 19 3.20 -3.50 23.50
CA ARG A 19 2.99 -2.08 23.20
C ARG A 19 4.25 -1.40 22.66
N LEU A 20 5.44 -1.73 23.17
CA LEU A 20 6.70 -1.19 22.66
C LEU A 20 6.95 -1.62 21.22
N SER A 21 6.76 -2.89 20.90
CA SER A 21 6.98 -3.40 19.53
C SER A 21 6.04 -2.74 18.51
N ALA A 22 4.77 -2.47 18.89
CA ALA A 22 3.83 -1.75 18.03
C ALA A 22 4.18 -0.28 17.83
N GLN A 23 4.83 0.34 18.81
CA GLN A 23 5.29 1.73 18.76
C GLN A 23 6.49 1.87 17.80
N ASP A 24 7.45 0.95 17.88
CA ASP A 24 8.65 0.96 17.03
C ASP A 24 8.29 0.77 15.55
N GLY A 25 7.36 -0.12 15.23
CA GLY A 25 6.88 -0.31 13.88
C GLY A 25 6.20 0.94 13.29
N ARG A 26 5.41 1.65 14.10
CA ARG A 26 4.79 2.93 13.69
C ARG A 26 5.83 4.03 13.46
N ASN A 27 6.80 4.15 14.36
CA ASN A 27 7.87 5.13 14.24
C ASN A 27 8.73 4.87 12.99
N ALA A 28 9.06 3.61 12.72
CA ALA A 28 9.78 3.22 11.51
C ALA A 28 9.00 3.58 10.23
N LEU A 29 7.70 3.30 10.19
CA LEU A 29 6.86 3.65 9.03
C LEU A 29 6.75 5.17 8.86
N LEU A 30 6.60 5.93 9.93
CA LEU A 30 6.48 7.39 9.88
C LEU A 30 7.80 8.07 9.51
N SER A 31 8.95 7.43 9.72
CA SER A 31 10.26 7.93 9.29
C SER A 31 10.48 7.82 7.78
N LEU A 32 9.72 6.99 7.08
CA LEU A 32 9.79 6.87 5.63
C LEU A 32 9.25 8.12 4.93
N SER A 33 9.80 8.43 3.75
CA SER A 33 9.23 9.47 2.90
C SER A 33 7.77 9.13 2.52
N PRO A 34 6.93 10.11 2.18
CA PRO A 34 5.55 9.85 1.74
C PRO A 34 5.47 8.85 0.58
N PHE A 35 6.38 8.93 -0.38
CA PHE A 35 6.43 7.99 -1.51
C PHE A 35 6.75 6.57 -1.04
N GLU A 36 7.72 6.38 -0.15
CA GLU A 36 8.07 5.07 0.41
C GLU A 36 6.92 4.47 1.22
N ARG A 37 6.17 5.29 1.93
CA ARG A 37 4.94 4.84 2.61
C ARG A 37 3.89 4.36 1.63
N GLY A 38 3.74 5.03 0.48
CA GLY A 38 2.86 4.59 -0.60
C GLY A 38 3.29 3.24 -1.19
N VAL A 39 4.58 3.07 -1.47
CA VAL A 39 5.15 1.79 -1.92
C VAL A 39 4.90 0.69 -0.89
N PHE A 40 5.17 0.95 0.39
CA PHE A 40 4.93 0.00 1.48
C PHE A 40 3.45 -0.41 1.56
N CYS A 41 2.54 0.57 1.47
CA CYS A 41 1.11 0.32 1.46
C CYS A 41 0.71 -0.62 0.33
N ILE A 42 1.14 -0.35 -0.89
CA ILE A 42 0.80 -1.19 -2.06
C ILE A 42 1.35 -2.61 -1.85
N LYS A 43 2.62 -2.75 -1.47
CA LYS A 43 3.24 -4.07 -1.22
C LYS A 43 2.54 -4.87 -0.11
N HIS A 44 1.92 -4.20 0.85
CA HIS A 44 1.17 -4.85 1.92
C HIS A 44 -0.18 -5.39 1.46
N PHE A 45 -0.85 -4.70 0.54
CA PHE A 45 -2.17 -5.10 0.04
C PHE A 45 -2.12 -5.93 -1.24
N GLU A 46 -1.12 -5.68 -2.08
CA GLU A 46 -0.87 -6.44 -3.31
C GLU A 46 0.26 -7.43 -3.01
N GLU A 47 -0.06 -8.69 -2.86
CA GLU A 47 0.94 -9.75 -2.73
C GLU A 47 1.77 -9.86 -4.02
N LEU A 48 2.94 -10.52 -3.92
CA LEU A 48 3.76 -10.78 -5.11
C LEU A 48 3.07 -11.80 -6.01
N HIS A 49 2.62 -11.37 -7.19
CA HIS A 49 1.92 -12.20 -8.15
C HIS A 49 2.81 -13.27 -8.76
N GLY A 50 2.31 -14.50 -8.79
CA GLY A 50 2.94 -15.66 -9.39
C GLY A 50 2.34 -16.04 -10.75
N PHE A 51 2.70 -17.22 -11.26
CA PHE A 51 2.23 -17.72 -12.57
C PHE A 51 0.70 -17.88 -12.69
N LYS A 52 0.01 -18.02 -11.56
CA LYS A 52 -1.45 -18.19 -11.53
C LYS A 52 -2.21 -16.89 -11.75
N ASP A 53 -1.55 -15.75 -11.59
CA ASP A 53 -2.18 -14.45 -11.51
C ASP A 53 -2.15 -13.72 -12.87
N ALA A 54 -1.74 -14.41 -13.95
CA ALA A 54 -1.71 -13.82 -15.28
C ALA A 54 -3.06 -13.15 -15.63
N PRO A 55 -3.07 -11.95 -16.21
CA PRO A 55 -1.95 -11.23 -16.80
C PRO A 55 -1.20 -10.28 -15.85
N TYR A 56 -1.30 -10.48 -14.54
CA TYR A 56 -0.63 -9.65 -13.54
C TYR A 56 0.73 -10.23 -13.16
N VAL A 57 1.71 -9.36 -12.95
CA VAL A 57 3.07 -9.71 -12.51
C VAL A 57 3.55 -8.74 -11.43
N GLY A 58 4.55 -9.15 -10.66
CA GLY A 58 5.11 -8.33 -9.58
C GLY A 58 4.05 -7.97 -8.54
N TYR A 59 3.94 -6.71 -8.16
CA TYR A 59 2.94 -6.21 -7.23
C TYR A 59 1.74 -5.62 -7.98
N GLY A 60 1.05 -6.43 -8.81
CA GLY A 60 -0.18 -6.03 -9.49
C GLY A 60 0.01 -5.26 -10.80
N HIS A 61 1.20 -5.31 -11.43
CA HIS A 61 1.40 -4.76 -12.76
C HIS A 61 0.68 -5.61 -13.81
N GLN A 62 -0.26 -5.02 -14.53
CA GLN A 62 -0.93 -5.67 -15.65
C GLN A 62 -0.07 -5.57 -16.91
N LEU A 63 0.35 -6.72 -17.43
CA LEU A 63 1.16 -6.81 -18.65
C LEU A 63 0.50 -6.12 -19.83
N GLN A 64 1.25 -5.25 -20.49
CA GLN A 64 0.83 -4.56 -21.69
C GLN A 64 1.39 -5.27 -22.93
N LYS A 65 0.75 -5.07 -24.08
CA LYS A 65 1.21 -5.64 -25.34
C LYS A 65 2.65 -5.19 -25.66
N GLY A 66 3.54 -6.15 -25.80
CA GLY A 66 4.96 -5.92 -26.09
C GLY A 66 5.89 -5.87 -24.87
N GLU A 67 5.37 -5.92 -23.66
CA GLU A 67 6.18 -6.05 -22.45
C GLU A 67 6.66 -7.50 -22.28
N ARG A 68 7.89 -7.65 -21.77
CA ARG A 68 8.55 -8.95 -21.60
C ARG A 68 8.76 -9.33 -20.12
N PHE A 69 7.94 -8.79 -19.23
CA PHE A 69 7.98 -9.21 -17.84
C PHE A 69 7.37 -10.59 -17.67
N THR A 70 7.86 -11.34 -16.71
CA THR A 70 7.36 -12.68 -16.38
C THR A 70 7.05 -12.79 -14.90
N ALA A 71 6.20 -13.74 -14.54
CA ALA A 71 5.90 -14.05 -13.15
C ALA A 71 7.12 -14.64 -12.38
N ALA A 72 8.20 -14.97 -13.06
CA ALA A 72 9.47 -15.41 -12.47
C ALA A 72 10.39 -14.24 -12.06
N MET A 73 9.90 -12.98 -12.10
CA MET A 73 10.72 -11.85 -11.67
C MET A 73 11.06 -11.93 -10.18
N THR A 74 12.26 -11.46 -9.85
CA THR A 74 12.67 -11.35 -8.45
C THR A 74 11.89 -10.24 -7.73
N GLU A 75 11.82 -10.32 -6.41
CA GLU A 75 11.17 -9.26 -5.60
C GLU A 75 11.77 -7.88 -5.88
N ARG A 76 13.08 -7.79 -6.07
CA ARG A 76 13.77 -6.54 -6.42
C ARG A 76 13.29 -5.97 -7.77
N GLN A 77 13.08 -6.83 -8.76
CA GLN A 77 12.54 -6.41 -10.06
C GLN A 77 11.08 -5.98 -9.93
N ALA A 78 10.28 -6.70 -9.16
CA ALA A 78 8.90 -6.36 -8.87
C ALA A 78 8.78 -5.01 -8.12
N ASP A 79 9.65 -4.75 -7.13
CA ASP A 79 9.73 -3.46 -6.43
C ASP A 79 10.08 -2.31 -7.38
N SER A 80 11.05 -2.53 -8.25
CA SER A 80 11.45 -1.54 -9.25
C SER A 80 10.31 -1.21 -10.23
N LEU A 81 9.56 -2.21 -10.67
CA LEU A 81 8.40 -2.06 -11.54
C LEU A 81 7.27 -1.32 -10.84
N LEU A 82 6.95 -1.69 -9.61
CA LEU A 82 5.96 -1.01 -8.77
C LEU A 82 6.27 0.49 -8.63
N ARG A 83 7.52 0.84 -8.33
CA ARG A 83 7.96 2.24 -8.19
C ARG A 83 7.78 3.02 -9.49
N ALA A 84 8.14 2.42 -10.61
CA ALA A 84 7.94 3.03 -11.92
C ALA A 84 6.46 3.27 -12.23
N ASP A 85 5.60 2.30 -11.92
CA ASP A 85 4.16 2.43 -12.13
C ASP A 85 3.51 3.44 -11.19
N LEU A 86 3.90 3.45 -9.91
CA LEU A 86 3.42 4.45 -8.97
C LEU A 86 3.84 5.86 -9.37
N MET A 87 5.06 6.04 -9.87
CA MET A 87 5.54 7.32 -10.38
C MET A 87 4.75 7.77 -11.61
N LYS A 88 4.45 6.88 -12.55
CA LYS A 88 3.58 7.19 -13.71
C LYS A 88 2.20 7.66 -13.25
N ARG A 89 1.59 6.98 -12.25
CA ARG A 89 0.30 7.37 -11.68
C ARG A 89 0.38 8.72 -10.96
N LEU A 90 1.43 8.96 -10.17
CA LEU A 90 1.67 10.23 -9.50
C LEU A 90 1.70 11.40 -10.50
N MET A 91 2.36 11.22 -11.63
CA MET A 91 2.42 12.23 -12.69
C MET A 91 1.04 12.51 -13.32
N MET A 92 0.14 11.53 -13.38
CA MET A 92 -1.24 11.74 -13.85
C MET A 92 -2.04 12.63 -12.91
N PHE A 93 -1.79 12.53 -11.60
CA PHE A 93 -2.49 13.30 -10.57
C PHE A 93 -1.73 14.55 -10.10
N LYS A 94 -0.66 14.95 -10.80
CA LYS A 94 0.21 16.09 -10.38
C LYS A 94 -0.55 17.38 -10.08
N ASN A 95 -1.67 17.64 -10.77
CA ASN A 95 -2.47 18.83 -10.60
C ASN A 95 -3.29 18.88 -9.29
N TYR A 96 -3.35 17.76 -8.55
CA TYR A 96 -4.05 17.66 -7.26
C TYR A 96 -3.15 18.02 -6.06
N GLY A 97 -1.95 18.57 -6.31
CA GLY A 97 -1.06 19.07 -5.27
C GLY A 97 -0.71 18.01 -4.22
N LYS A 98 -0.97 18.31 -2.95
CA LYS A 98 -0.67 17.41 -1.83
C LYS A 98 -1.43 16.07 -1.86
N ASP A 99 -2.54 16.01 -2.54
CA ASP A 99 -3.39 14.81 -2.62
C ASP A 99 -2.99 13.88 -3.79
N ALA A 100 -2.08 14.33 -4.66
CA ALA A 100 -1.63 13.59 -5.84
C ALA A 100 -1.12 12.18 -5.52
N LEU A 101 -0.32 12.03 -4.46
CA LEU A 101 0.22 10.73 -4.06
C LEU A 101 -0.86 9.80 -3.52
N LEU A 102 -1.79 10.33 -2.72
CA LEU A 102 -2.92 9.53 -2.20
C LEU A 102 -3.77 9.00 -3.36
N LEU A 103 -4.08 9.85 -4.34
CA LEU A 103 -4.83 9.47 -5.53
C LEU A 103 -4.06 8.44 -6.38
N ALA A 104 -2.74 8.58 -6.50
CA ALA A 104 -1.89 7.62 -7.20
C ALA A 104 -1.94 6.23 -6.54
N VAL A 105 -1.79 6.15 -5.22
CA VAL A 105 -1.88 4.90 -4.44
C VAL A 105 -3.29 4.31 -4.55
N LEU A 106 -4.33 5.10 -4.40
CA LEU A 106 -5.72 4.64 -4.53
C LEU A 106 -5.98 4.08 -5.94
N SER A 107 -5.51 4.78 -6.99
CA SER A 107 -5.68 4.33 -8.37
C SER A 107 -4.93 3.03 -8.68
N TYR A 108 -3.93 2.70 -7.90
CA TYR A 108 -3.21 1.44 -8.02
C TYR A 108 -4.13 0.26 -7.66
N ASN A 109 -4.86 0.36 -6.55
CA ASN A 109 -5.75 -0.69 -6.04
C ASN A 109 -7.07 -0.79 -6.82
N VAL A 110 -7.71 0.35 -7.13
CA VAL A 110 -9.05 0.36 -7.78
C VAL A 110 -8.97 0.42 -9.30
N GLY A 111 -7.77 0.45 -9.85
CA GLY A 111 -7.54 0.68 -11.27
C GLY A 111 -7.67 2.15 -11.67
N ARG A 112 -7.01 2.49 -12.79
CA ARG A 112 -6.93 3.87 -13.28
C ARG A 112 -8.31 4.45 -13.64
N ALA A 113 -9.16 3.67 -14.29
CA ALA A 113 -10.51 4.10 -14.69
C ALA A 113 -11.38 4.37 -13.45
N GLY A 114 -11.42 3.45 -12.49
CA GLY A 114 -12.22 3.59 -11.28
C GLY A 114 -11.83 4.81 -10.45
N CYS A 115 -10.54 5.11 -10.30
CA CYS A 115 -10.09 6.30 -9.59
C CYS A 115 -10.43 7.59 -10.35
N TRP A 116 -10.29 7.58 -11.68
CA TRP A 116 -10.62 8.73 -12.52
C TRP A 116 -12.11 9.08 -12.43
N ASP A 117 -12.97 8.08 -12.46
CA ASP A 117 -14.42 8.27 -12.33
C ASP A 117 -14.79 8.81 -10.94
N MET A 118 -14.15 8.32 -9.87
CA MET A 118 -14.37 8.86 -8.51
C MET A 118 -14.01 10.34 -8.37
N VAL A 119 -12.93 10.76 -9.03
CA VAL A 119 -12.41 12.15 -8.91
C VAL A 119 -13.15 13.11 -9.83
N ASN A 120 -13.60 12.66 -11.00
CA ASN A 120 -14.20 13.54 -12.03
C ASN A 120 -15.73 13.41 -12.13
N THR A 121 -16.35 12.43 -11.45
CA THR A 121 -17.81 12.40 -11.40
C THR A 121 -18.31 13.58 -10.57
N PRO A 122 -19.11 14.50 -11.14
CA PRO A 122 -19.76 15.55 -10.35
C PRO A 122 -20.54 14.88 -9.23
N LYS A 123 -20.31 15.27 -7.98
CA LYS A 123 -21.14 14.83 -6.87
C LYS A 123 -22.59 15.15 -7.24
N ALA A 124 -23.32 14.16 -7.70
CA ALA A 124 -24.77 14.28 -7.85
C ALA A 124 -25.28 14.71 -6.48
N ASN A 125 -25.89 15.87 -6.45
CA ASN A 125 -26.43 16.50 -5.25
C ASN A 125 -27.20 15.48 -4.41
N CYS A 126 -26.58 14.96 -3.34
CA CYS A 126 -27.29 14.34 -2.25
C CYS A 126 -27.91 15.46 -1.37
N CYS A 127 -28.72 16.31 -2.00
CA CYS A 127 -29.61 17.22 -1.29
C CYS A 127 -30.96 17.14 -2.03
N GLY A 128 -31.79 16.22 -1.59
CA GLY A 128 -33.08 16.02 -2.19
C GLY A 128 -33.94 15.09 -1.35
N ARG A 129 -34.58 15.65 -0.36
CA ARG A 129 -35.81 15.35 0.36
C ARG A 129 -35.71 14.44 1.57
#